data_11605ed33b9a47dec37f3345e8ddb923
#
_entry.id   11605ed33b9a47dec37f3345e8ddb923
#
_cell.length_a   1.000
_cell.length_b   1.000
_cell.length_c   1.000
_cell.angle_alpha   90.00
_cell.angle_beta   90.00
_cell.angle_gamma   90.00
#
_symmetry.space_group_name_H-M   'P 1'
#
loop_
_entity.id
_entity.type
_entity.pdbx_description
1 polymer ?
#
loop_
_entity_poly.entity_id
_entity_poly.type
_entity_poly.pdbx_seq_one_letter_code
_entity_poly.pdbx_strand_id
1 'polypeptide(L)'
;MKPARLSQTVVAPGCWGELPWGNYYREALEQQLNPWFAKMYGFHLLKIGNLSAEINSEACAVSHQVNVSSQGSPMQVLADPLHIPFADKSVDVCLLAHTLPWCTDPHRLLREADRVLIDDGWLVISGFNPLSLMGLRKLVPVLRKTPPYNSRMFTLMRQLDWLSLLNFEVLHYSRFHVLPWKKQGGRLLNTHIPALGCLQLIVARKRTIPLTLNPLRHNKSKTPIRQTVGATRQYRKPDG
;
A
#
# COMPACT_ATOMS: atom_id res chain seq x y z
N MET A 1 4.01 -14.08 17.32
CA MET A 1 3.51 -13.66 15.98
C MET A 1 3.79 -14.77 14.98
N LYS A 2 2.83 -15.12 14.09
CA LYS A 2 3.13 -16.08 13.01
C LYS A 2 4.08 -15.43 12.00
N PRO A 3 5.10 -16.19 11.51
CA PRO A 3 6.05 -15.63 10.52
C PRO A 3 5.34 -15.20 9.25
N ALA A 4 5.89 -14.20 8.57
CA ALA A 4 5.32 -13.72 7.31
C ALA A 4 5.62 -14.69 6.15
N ARG A 5 6.76 -15.39 6.21
CA ARG A 5 7.15 -16.40 5.23
C ARG A 5 6.50 -17.77 5.53
N LEU A 6 6.03 -18.45 4.48
CA LEU A 6 5.53 -19.83 4.56
C LEU A 6 6.49 -20.78 3.84
N SER A 7 6.60 -22.01 4.38
CA SER A 7 7.32 -23.10 3.70
C SER A 7 6.48 -23.79 2.62
N GLN A 8 5.17 -23.62 2.62
CA GLN A 8 4.25 -24.22 1.66
C GLN A 8 3.61 -23.17 0.79
N THR A 9 3.51 -23.44 -0.52
CA THR A 9 2.76 -22.63 -1.46
C THR A 9 1.27 -22.75 -1.21
N VAL A 10 0.61 -21.63 -1.04
CA VAL A 10 -0.86 -21.56 -1.02
C VAL A 10 -1.30 -21.24 -2.44
N VAL A 11 -2.13 -22.10 -3.01
CA VAL A 11 -2.63 -21.89 -4.38
C VAL A 11 -3.57 -20.69 -4.39
N ALA A 12 -3.24 -19.70 -5.18
CA ALA A 12 -4.09 -18.54 -5.40
C ALA A 12 -5.28 -18.93 -6.30
N PRO A 13 -6.47 -18.36 -6.09
CA PRO A 13 -7.60 -18.54 -7.02
C PRO A 13 -7.24 -18.00 -8.41
N GLY A 14 -7.74 -18.69 -9.43
CA GLY A 14 -7.51 -18.30 -10.83
C GLY A 14 -8.32 -17.07 -11.21
N CYS A 15 -9.50 -16.89 -10.62
CA CYS A 15 -10.42 -15.78 -10.88
C CYS A 15 -11.25 -15.42 -9.65
N TRP A 16 -11.90 -14.26 -9.67
CA TRP A 16 -12.81 -13.85 -8.60
C TRP A 16 -14.01 -14.78 -8.47
N GLY A 17 -14.46 -15.41 -9.58
CA GLY A 17 -15.57 -16.35 -9.58
C GLY A 17 -15.36 -17.61 -8.74
N GLU A 18 -14.11 -17.99 -8.47
CA GLU A 18 -13.77 -19.12 -7.59
C GLU A 18 -13.95 -18.81 -6.09
N LEU A 19 -14.10 -17.53 -5.75
CA LEU A 19 -14.32 -17.11 -4.38
C LEU A 19 -15.83 -16.99 -4.10
N PRO A 20 -16.31 -17.46 -2.93
CA PRO A 20 -17.68 -17.17 -2.50
C PRO A 20 -17.91 -15.64 -2.50
N TRP A 21 -18.93 -15.19 -3.24
CA TRP A 21 -19.24 -13.78 -3.46
C TRP A 21 -18.12 -12.95 -4.11
N GLY A 22 -17.18 -13.59 -4.80
CA GLY A 22 -16.00 -12.93 -5.36
C GLY A 22 -16.32 -11.79 -6.31
N ASN A 23 -17.37 -11.94 -7.15
CA ASN A 23 -17.82 -10.85 -8.04
C ASN A 23 -18.28 -9.62 -7.27
N TYR A 24 -18.95 -9.78 -6.11
CA TYR A 24 -19.33 -8.64 -5.27
C TYR A 24 -18.09 -7.94 -4.66
N TYR A 25 -17.07 -8.72 -4.32
CA TYR A 25 -15.79 -8.16 -3.83
C TYR A 25 -15.08 -7.39 -4.92
N ARG A 26 -15.04 -7.93 -6.15
CA ARG A 26 -14.45 -7.26 -7.30
C ARG A 26 -15.16 -5.94 -7.58
N GLU A 27 -16.49 -5.96 -7.73
CA GLU A 27 -17.30 -4.74 -7.99
C GLU A 27 -17.09 -3.69 -6.88
N ALA A 28 -17.11 -4.11 -5.61
CA ALA A 28 -16.92 -3.21 -4.48
C ALA A 28 -15.50 -2.62 -4.45
N LEU A 29 -14.49 -3.40 -4.81
CA LEU A 29 -13.11 -2.96 -4.91
C LEU A 29 -12.92 -1.97 -6.05
N GLU A 30 -13.48 -2.24 -7.22
CA GLU A 30 -13.44 -1.36 -8.39
C GLU A 30 -14.09 -0.01 -8.09
N GLN A 31 -15.26 0.00 -7.41
CA GLN A 31 -15.92 1.24 -6.98
C GLN A 31 -15.03 2.09 -6.06
N GLN A 32 -14.27 1.46 -5.18
CA GLN A 32 -13.32 2.17 -4.30
C GLN A 32 -12.05 2.60 -5.02
N LEU A 33 -11.62 1.88 -6.05
CA LEU A 33 -10.41 2.18 -6.82
C LEU A 33 -10.63 3.28 -7.87
N ASN A 34 -11.81 3.35 -8.49
CA ASN A 34 -12.09 4.29 -9.58
C ASN A 34 -11.68 5.74 -9.28
N PRO A 35 -12.00 6.34 -8.12
CA PRO A 35 -11.59 7.71 -7.81
C PRO A 35 -10.07 7.87 -7.65
N TRP A 36 -9.35 6.77 -7.37
CA TRP A 36 -7.89 6.75 -7.28
C TRP A 36 -7.26 6.53 -8.64
N PHE A 37 -7.79 5.61 -9.45
CA PHE A 37 -7.31 5.39 -10.82
C PHE A 37 -7.37 6.68 -11.66
N ALA A 38 -8.40 7.49 -11.50
CA ALA A 38 -8.51 8.80 -12.17
C ALA A 38 -7.39 9.79 -11.79
N LYS A 39 -6.68 9.56 -10.67
CA LYS A 39 -5.55 10.39 -10.21
C LYS A 39 -4.19 9.79 -10.59
N MET A 40 -4.17 8.54 -11.03
CA MET A 40 -2.96 7.82 -11.41
C MET A 40 -2.71 8.04 -12.90
N TYR A 41 -1.51 8.45 -13.23
CA TYR A 41 -1.07 8.70 -14.59
C TYR A 41 0.34 8.16 -14.77
N GLY A 42 0.72 7.91 -16.00
CA GLY A 42 2.04 7.38 -16.36
C GLY A 42 1.99 6.54 -17.63
N PHE A 43 3.01 5.74 -17.82
CA PHE A 43 3.14 4.88 -19.01
C PHE A 43 2.78 3.42 -18.72
N HIS A 44 3.12 2.90 -17.54
CA HIS A 44 3.04 1.48 -17.23
C HIS A 44 2.26 1.20 -15.94
N LEU A 45 1.17 0.45 -16.04
CA LEU A 45 0.43 -0.14 -14.93
C LEU A 45 0.72 -1.64 -14.88
N LEU A 46 1.28 -2.12 -13.80
CA LEU A 46 1.55 -3.53 -13.54
C LEU A 46 0.51 -4.11 -12.57
N LYS A 47 -0.25 -5.09 -13.05
CA LYS A 47 -1.20 -5.86 -12.25
C LYS A 47 -0.57 -7.20 -11.90
N ILE A 48 -0.31 -7.44 -10.61
CA ILE A 48 0.37 -8.65 -10.15
C ILE A 48 -0.64 -9.60 -9.51
N GLY A 49 -0.70 -10.81 -10.04
CA GLY A 49 -1.58 -11.88 -9.59
C GLY A 49 -2.90 -11.97 -10.35
N ASN A 50 -3.51 -13.15 -10.35
CA ASN A 50 -4.70 -13.47 -11.13
C ASN A 50 -5.89 -12.55 -10.82
N LEU A 51 -6.16 -12.31 -9.54
CA LEU A 51 -7.26 -11.45 -9.12
C LEU A 51 -7.03 -9.98 -9.50
N SER A 52 -5.77 -9.55 -9.56
CA SER A 52 -5.42 -8.20 -10.01
C SER A 52 -5.72 -7.99 -11.49
N ALA A 53 -5.52 -9.02 -12.31
CA ALA A 53 -5.72 -8.96 -13.75
C ALA A 53 -7.18 -8.67 -14.14
N GLU A 54 -8.15 -9.17 -13.36
CA GLU A 54 -9.58 -8.98 -13.61
C GLU A 54 -10.13 -7.62 -13.15
N ILE A 55 -9.35 -6.83 -12.40
CA ILE A 55 -9.78 -5.50 -11.96
C ILE A 55 -9.86 -4.56 -13.16
N ASN A 56 -11.04 -3.95 -13.35
CA ASN A 56 -11.18 -2.90 -14.34
C ASN A 56 -10.38 -1.66 -13.93
N SER A 57 -9.51 -1.21 -14.83
CA SER A 57 -8.63 -0.05 -14.67
C SER A 57 -8.71 0.94 -15.83
N GLU A 58 -9.83 0.95 -16.58
CA GLU A 58 -10.06 1.89 -17.68
C GLU A 58 -10.02 3.35 -17.23
N ALA A 59 -10.40 3.62 -15.98
CA ALA A 59 -10.34 4.96 -15.40
C ALA A 59 -8.90 5.44 -15.14
N CYS A 60 -7.89 4.55 -15.22
CA CYS A 60 -6.49 4.90 -15.02
C CYS A 60 -5.90 5.47 -16.32
N ALA A 61 -5.35 6.69 -16.24
CA ALA A 61 -4.71 7.36 -17.37
C ALA A 61 -3.30 6.82 -17.64
N VAL A 62 -3.17 5.49 -17.75
CA VAL A 62 -1.93 4.77 -18.04
C VAL A 62 -2.07 4.04 -19.36
N SER A 63 -1.16 4.32 -20.30
CA SER A 63 -1.28 3.84 -21.68
C SER A 63 -1.05 2.34 -21.82
N HIS A 64 -0.15 1.76 -21.05
CA HIS A 64 0.24 0.36 -21.15
C HIS A 64 -0.03 -0.39 -19.84
N GLN A 65 -0.86 -1.43 -19.90
CA GLN A 65 -1.25 -2.23 -18.76
C GLN A 65 -0.78 -3.68 -18.97
N VAL A 66 -0.09 -4.24 -17.97
CA VAL A 66 0.49 -5.57 -18.03
C VAL A 66 0.02 -6.41 -16.85
N ASN A 67 -0.50 -7.60 -17.13
CA ASN A 67 -0.87 -8.60 -16.15
C ASN A 67 0.25 -9.62 -15.99
N VAL A 68 0.72 -9.82 -14.76
CA VAL A 68 1.80 -10.75 -14.40
C VAL A 68 1.31 -11.72 -13.33
N SER A 69 1.46 -13.01 -13.61
CA SER A 69 1.25 -14.07 -12.62
C SER A 69 2.08 -15.30 -12.98
N SER A 70 2.25 -16.20 -12.02
CA SER A 70 2.90 -17.49 -12.26
C SER A 70 2.01 -18.48 -13.02
N GLN A 71 0.70 -18.27 -13.01
CA GLN A 71 -0.32 -19.14 -13.62
C GLN A 71 -1.55 -18.30 -14.00
N GLY A 72 -2.32 -18.81 -14.95
CA GLY A 72 -3.62 -18.24 -15.31
C GLY A 72 -3.65 -17.60 -16.70
N SER A 73 -4.87 -17.27 -17.14
CA SER A 73 -5.16 -16.57 -18.38
C SER A 73 -6.20 -15.47 -18.07
N PRO A 74 -6.13 -14.27 -18.65
CA PRO A 74 -5.16 -13.81 -19.66
C PRO A 74 -3.97 -13.08 -19.04
N MET A 75 -2.79 -13.68 -19.07
CA MET A 75 -1.55 -13.05 -18.60
C MET A 75 -0.68 -12.67 -19.80
N GLN A 76 -0.18 -11.43 -19.82
CA GLN A 76 0.81 -11.00 -20.82
C GLN A 76 2.20 -11.50 -20.45
N VAL A 77 2.49 -11.64 -19.15
CA VAL A 77 3.77 -12.11 -18.66
C VAL A 77 3.56 -13.22 -17.63
N LEU A 78 4.11 -14.40 -17.92
CA LEU A 78 4.15 -15.52 -16.97
C LEU A 78 5.47 -15.46 -16.20
N ALA A 79 5.39 -15.07 -14.93
CA ALA A 79 6.56 -14.96 -14.06
C ALA A 79 6.19 -15.18 -12.60
N ASP A 80 7.19 -15.53 -11.78
CA ASP A 80 7.04 -15.56 -10.34
C ASP A 80 6.85 -14.13 -9.80
N PRO A 81 5.75 -13.83 -9.10
CA PRO A 81 5.55 -12.53 -8.46
C PRO A 81 6.67 -12.10 -7.49
N LEU A 82 7.47 -13.05 -7.02
CA LEU A 82 8.63 -12.79 -6.16
C LEU A 82 9.91 -12.43 -6.94
N HIS A 83 9.88 -12.55 -8.28
CA HIS A 83 10.99 -12.24 -9.19
C HIS A 83 10.43 -11.70 -10.50
N ILE A 84 10.01 -10.45 -10.47
CA ILE A 84 9.34 -9.82 -11.60
C ILE A 84 10.36 -9.46 -12.69
N PRO A 85 10.16 -9.88 -13.96
CA PRO A 85 11.13 -9.67 -15.03
C PRO A 85 11.05 -8.27 -15.66
N PHE A 86 10.99 -7.25 -14.81
CA PHE A 86 11.01 -5.84 -15.23
C PHE A 86 12.23 -5.15 -14.64
N ALA A 87 12.69 -4.12 -15.34
CA ALA A 87 13.80 -3.29 -14.90
C ALA A 87 13.43 -2.52 -13.61
N ASP A 88 14.44 -2.11 -12.88
CA ASP A 88 14.27 -1.23 -11.73
C ASP A 88 13.69 0.10 -12.19
N LYS A 89 12.76 0.65 -11.41
CA LYS A 89 12.15 1.97 -11.66
C LYS A 89 11.59 2.11 -13.08
N SER A 90 10.83 1.12 -13.53
CA SER A 90 10.25 1.07 -14.89
C SER A 90 8.72 1.12 -14.92
N VAL A 91 8.06 1.12 -13.76
CA VAL A 91 6.60 1.02 -13.65
C VAL A 91 6.06 2.20 -12.82
N ASP A 92 5.01 2.85 -13.30
CA ASP A 92 4.39 3.99 -12.63
C ASP A 92 3.38 3.57 -11.56
N VAL A 93 2.61 2.50 -11.83
CA VAL A 93 1.56 2.01 -10.95
C VAL A 93 1.67 0.50 -10.78
N CYS A 94 1.66 0.02 -9.54
CA CYS A 94 1.64 -1.41 -9.21
C CYS A 94 0.35 -1.74 -8.44
N LEU A 95 -0.44 -2.69 -8.95
CA LEU A 95 -1.67 -3.17 -8.36
C LEU A 95 -1.51 -4.59 -7.81
N LEU A 96 -1.71 -4.76 -6.52
CA LEU A 96 -1.69 -6.02 -5.76
C LEU A 96 -3.11 -6.31 -5.20
N ALA A 97 -4.07 -6.61 -6.09
CA ALA A 97 -5.43 -6.93 -5.66
C ALA A 97 -5.50 -8.37 -5.12
N HIS A 98 -5.59 -8.49 -3.78
CA HIS A 98 -5.64 -9.75 -3.05
C HIS A 98 -4.47 -10.71 -3.34
N THR A 99 -3.31 -10.21 -3.78
CA THR A 99 -2.14 -11.03 -4.11
C THR A 99 -1.36 -11.43 -2.85
N LEU A 100 -1.17 -10.50 -1.90
CA LEU A 100 -0.44 -10.77 -0.65
C LEU A 100 -0.99 -11.94 0.17
N PRO A 101 -2.32 -12.16 0.27
CA PRO A 101 -2.90 -13.29 1.00
C PRO A 101 -2.44 -14.68 0.54
N TRP A 102 -2.08 -14.82 -0.72
CA TRP A 102 -1.71 -16.08 -1.36
C TRP A 102 -0.21 -16.24 -1.58
N CYS A 103 0.54 -15.17 -1.38
CA CYS A 103 1.99 -15.15 -1.58
C CYS A 103 2.72 -15.89 -0.44
N THR A 104 3.77 -16.65 -0.78
CA THR A 104 4.61 -17.34 0.22
C THR A 104 5.45 -16.37 1.04
N ASP A 105 5.98 -15.31 0.42
CA ASP A 105 6.76 -14.26 1.08
C ASP A 105 6.24 -12.85 0.70
N PRO A 106 5.28 -12.31 1.47
CA PRO A 106 4.71 -11.00 1.19
C PRO A 106 5.73 -9.85 1.31
N HIS A 107 6.76 -10.00 2.14
CA HIS A 107 7.81 -8.99 2.25
C HIS A 107 8.67 -8.92 1.00
N ARG A 108 8.98 -10.07 0.41
CA ARG A 108 9.73 -10.13 -0.84
C ARG A 108 8.91 -9.56 -2.00
N LEU A 109 7.61 -9.90 -2.07
CA LEU A 109 6.71 -9.34 -3.07
C LEU A 109 6.64 -7.80 -2.98
N LEU A 110 6.54 -7.25 -1.77
CA LEU A 110 6.53 -5.79 -1.59
C LEU A 110 7.87 -5.15 -1.97
N ARG A 111 9.01 -5.81 -1.70
CA ARG A 111 10.32 -5.32 -2.15
C ARG A 111 10.47 -5.37 -3.67
N GLU A 112 9.93 -6.41 -4.33
CA GLU A 112 9.91 -6.47 -5.78
C GLU A 112 9.02 -5.38 -6.39
N ALA A 113 7.84 -5.12 -5.81
CA ALA A 113 7.00 -4.01 -6.20
C ALA A 113 7.72 -2.66 -6.01
N ASP A 114 8.42 -2.47 -4.89
CA ASP A 114 9.24 -1.28 -4.65
C ASP A 114 10.38 -1.15 -5.67
N ARG A 115 11.08 -2.23 -6.01
CA ARG A 115 12.17 -2.23 -6.96
C ARG A 115 11.73 -1.73 -8.35
N VAL A 116 10.61 -2.26 -8.84
CA VAL A 116 10.13 -1.96 -10.19
C VAL A 116 9.43 -0.60 -10.29
N LEU A 117 8.88 -0.08 -9.18
CA LEU A 117 8.22 1.22 -9.15
C LEU A 117 9.21 2.37 -9.31
N ILE A 118 8.86 3.32 -10.16
CA ILE A 118 9.57 4.61 -10.27
C ILE A 118 9.51 5.38 -8.95
N ASP A 119 10.35 6.38 -8.85
CA ASP A 119 10.25 7.37 -7.78
C ASP A 119 8.90 8.09 -7.88
N ASP A 120 8.22 8.27 -6.75
CA ASP A 120 6.84 8.75 -6.68
C ASP A 120 5.78 7.84 -7.34
N GLY A 121 6.10 6.60 -7.69
CA GLY A 121 5.17 5.61 -8.23
C GLY A 121 4.09 5.20 -7.23
N TRP A 122 2.97 4.70 -7.76
CA TRP A 122 1.79 4.32 -6.98
C TRP A 122 1.78 2.83 -6.67
N LEU A 123 1.53 2.50 -5.43
CA LEU A 123 1.31 1.13 -4.98
C LEU A 123 -0.11 0.99 -4.41
N VAL A 124 -0.87 0.08 -5.00
CA VAL A 124 -2.22 -0.24 -4.56
C VAL A 124 -2.26 -1.66 -4.03
N ILE A 125 -2.72 -1.82 -2.80
CA ILE A 125 -2.83 -3.12 -2.14
C ILE A 125 -4.25 -3.32 -1.67
N SER A 126 -4.84 -4.47 -1.99
CA SER A 126 -6.08 -4.90 -1.35
C SER A 126 -5.95 -6.29 -0.72
N GLY A 127 -6.85 -6.58 0.21
CA GLY A 127 -6.85 -7.86 0.90
C GLY A 127 -8.07 -8.05 1.80
N PHE A 128 -8.16 -9.22 2.42
CA PHE A 128 -9.22 -9.52 3.39
C PHE A 128 -8.84 -9.03 4.78
N ASN A 129 -9.82 -8.43 5.47
CA ASN A 129 -9.66 -7.96 6.84
C ASN A 129 -9.88 -9.12 7.84
N PRO A 130 -8.90 -9.47 8.66
CA PRO A 130 -9.05 -10.53 9.66
C PRO A 130 -10.04 -10.21 10.78
N LEU A 131 -10.33 -8.92 11.02
CA LEU A 131 -11.26 -8.46 12.06
C LEU A 131 -12.71 -8.38 11.58
N SER A 132 -12.98 -8.80 10.34
CA SER A 132 -14.33 -8.84 9.77
C SER A 132 -15.10 -10.11 10.13
N LEU A 133 -16.39 -10.13 9.80
CA LEU A 133 -17.21 -11.33 9.89
C LEU A 133 -16.60 -12.49 9.10
N MET A 134 -15.97 -12.23 7.95
CA MET A 134 -15.26 -13.23 7.18
C MET A 134 -14.01 -13.73 7.94
N GLY A 135 -13.24 -12.84 8.54
CA GLY A 135 -12.08 -13.22 9.36
C GLY A 135 -12.49 -14.07 10.56
N LEU A 136 -13.62 -13.75 11.20
CA LEU A 136 -14.16 -14.51 12.32
C LEU A 136 -14.60 -15.92 11.89
N ARG A 137 -15.21 -16.07 10.72
CA ARG A 137 -15.56 -17.40 10.16
C ARG A 137 -14.36 -18.30 9.92
N LYS A 138 -13.18 -17.75 9.73
CA LYS A 138 -11.93 -18.51 9.64
C LYS A 138 -11.57 -19.25 10.95
N LEU A 139 -12.16 -18.90 12.07
CA LEU A 139 -11.99 -19.63 13.33
C LEU A 139 -12.64 -21.01 13.30
N VAL A 140 -13.63 -21.22 12.43
CA VAL A 140 -14.30 -22.51 12.23
C VAL A 140 -13.36 -23.46 11.48
N PRO A 141 -12.94 -24.61 12.08
CA PRO A 141 -11.91 -25.48 11.48
C PRO A 141 -12.30 -26.04 10.11
N VAL A 142 -13.57 -26.35 9.89
CA VAL A 142 -14.09 -26.91 8.63
C VAL A 142 -13.90 -25.92 7.46
N LEU A 143 -14.08 -24.63 7.69
CA LEU A 143 -14.00 -23.60 6.66
C LEU A 143 -12.56 -23.25 6.29
N ARG A 144 -11.57 -23.54 7.14
CA ARG A 144 -10.15 -23.17 6.91
C ARG A 144 -9.54 -23.76 5.65
N LYS A 145 -10.09 -24.84 5.11
CA LYS A 145 -9.58 -25.53 3.93
C LYS A 145 -10.12 -24.95 2.61
N THR A 146 -11.17 -24.13 2.67
CA THR A 146 -11.81 -23.55 1.49
C THR A 146 -11.42 -22.10 1.27
N PRO A 147 -11.26 -21.62 0.00
CA PRO A 147 -11.12 -20.21 -0.28
C PRO A 147 -12.36 -19.40 0.18
N PRO A 148 -12.22 -18.20 0.69
CA PRO A 148 -10.97 -17.44 0.93
C PRO A 148 -10.34 -17.72 2.30
N TYR A 149 -10.89 -18.63 3.11
CA TYR A 149 -10.45 -18.85 4.50
C TYR A 149 -9.09 -19.54 4.61
N ASN A 150 -8.66 -20.28 3.58
CA ASN A 150 -7.31 -20.85 3.49
C ASN A 150 -6.24 -19.80 3.22
N SER A 151 -6.61 -18.61 2.70
CA SER A 151 -5.69 -17.50 2.47
C SER A 151 -5.18 -16.90 3.79
N ARG A 152 -4.10 -16.16 3.72
CA ARG A 152 -3.59 -15.38 4.85
C ARG A 152 -4.29 -14.04 4.91
N MET A 153 -4.72 -13.66 6.09
CA MET A 153 -5.30 -12.34 6.30
C MET A 153 -4.33 -11.51 7.14
N PHE A 154 -3.95 -10.35 6.63
CA PHE A 154 -3.06 -9.42 7.33
C PHE A 154 -3.86 -8.26 7.88
N THR A 155 -3.57 -7.87 9.12
CA THR A 155 -4.16 -6.67 9.71
C THR A 155 -3.66 -5.42 8.96
N LEU A 156 -4.50 -4.41 8.88
CA LEU A 156 -4.12 -3.13 8.28
C LEU A 156 -2.84 -2.56 8.91
N MET A 157 -2.77 -2.55 10.25
CA MET A 157 -1.58 -2.04 10.98
C MET A 157 -0.29 -2.71 10.53
N ARG A 158 -0.33 -4.03 10.35
CA ARG A 158 0.84 -4.78 9.89
C ARG A 158 1.27 -4.42 8.47
N GLN A 159 0.31 -4.18 7.59
CA GLN A 159 0.61 -3.75 6.21
C GLN A 159 1.15 -2.32 6.19
N LEU A 160 0.60 -1.41 7.00
CA LEU A 160 1.10 -0.05 7.15
C LEU A 160 2.54 -0.04 7.68
N ASP A 161 2.86 -0.89 8.66
CA ASP A 161 4.22 -1.07 9.18
C ASP A 161 5.19 -1.52 8.07
N TRP A 162 4.81 -2.51 7.26
CA TRP A 162 5.63 -2.95 6.13
C TRP A 162 5.89 -1.85 5.10
N LEU A 163 4.86 -1.06 4.79
CA LEU A 163 4.97 0.04 3.84
C LEU A 163 5.86 1.16 4.38
N SER A 164 5.77 1.45 5.67
CA SER A 164 6.63 2.47 6.30
C SER A 164 8.12 2.09 6.27
N LEU A 165 8.44 0.79 6.44
CA LEU A 165 9.80 0.27 6.32
C LEU A 165 10.38 0.39 4.90
N LEU A 166 9.52 0.44 3.88
CA LEU A 166 9.89 0.60 2.47
C LEU A 166 9.76 2.06 1.99
N ASN A 167 9.60 3.03 2.90
CA ASN A 167 9.42 4.45 2.60
C ASN A 167 8.20 4.78 1.72
N PHE A 168 7.15 3.98 1.80
CA PHE A 168 5.89 4.33 1.16
C PHE A 168 5.08 5.29 2.04
N GLU A 169 4.63 6.37 1.45
CA GLU A 169 3.62 7.25 2.04
C GLU A 169 2.23 6.70 1.77
N VAL A 170 1.49 6.38 2.82
CA VAL A 170 0.11 5.93 2.69
C VAL A 170 -0.81 7.14 2.54
N LEU A 171 -1.37 7.30 1.34
CA LEU A 171 -2.28 8.39 1.01
C LEU A 171 -3.72 8.09 1.42
N HIS A 172 -4.10 6.82 1.37
CA HIS A 172 -5.43 6.37 1.73
C HIS A 172 -5.44 4.94 2.22
N TYR A 173 -6.31 4.70 3.20
CA TYR A 173 -6.70 3.34 3.56
C TYR A 173 -8.19 3.30 3.90
N SER A 174 -8.85 2.22 3.52
CA SER A 174 -10.26 2.01 3.82
C SER A 174 -10.56 0.54 4.10
N ARG A 175 -11.64 0.33 4.85
CA ARG A 175 -12.27 -0.97 5.04
C ARG A 175 -13.72 -0.83 4.66
N PHE A 176 -14.23 -1.77 3.90
CA PHE A 176 -15.56 -1.69 3.32
C PHE A 176 -16.17 -3.08 3.12
N HIS A 177 -17.42 -3.12 2.65
CA HIS A 177 -18.13 -4.35 2.33
C HIS A 177 -18.34 -5.24 3.57
N VAL A 178 -19.09 -4.74 4.58
CA VAL A 178 -19.30 -5.44 5.86
C VAL A 178 -20.05 -6.77 5.69
N LEU A 179 -21.06 -6.79 4.79
CA LEU A 179 -21.88 -7.98 4.53
C LEU A 179 -21.44 -8.67 3.23
N PRO A 180 -20.63 -9.74 3.28
CA PRO A 180 -20.05 -10.37 2.09
C PRO A 180 -21.11 -10.92 1.10
N TRP A 181 -22.27 -11.36 1.57
CA TRP A 181 -23.32 -11.94 0.74
C TRP A 181 -24.28 -10.92 0.10
N LYS A 182 -24.15 -9.63 0.41
CA LYS A 182 -24.94 -8.56 -0.19
C LYS A 182 -24.13 -7.80 -1.24
N LYS A 183 -24.70 -7.59 -2.44
CA LYS A 183 -24.04 -6.86 -3.52
C LYS A 183 -23.54 -5.46 -3.10
N GLN A 184 -24.31 -4.76 -2.29
CA GLN A 184 -23.95 -3.42 -1.77
C GLN A 184 -23.15 -3.47 -0.45
N GLY A 185 -22.73 -4.67 0.01
CA GLY A 185 -21.92 -4.83 1.22
C GLY A 185 -22.55 -4.34 2.52
N GLY A 186 -23.86 -4.01 2.53
CA GLY A 186 -24.54 -3.41 3.68
C GLY A 186 -24.21 -1.93 3.84
N ARG A 187 -24.64 -1.09 2.89
CA ARG A 187 -24.30 0.34 2.79
C ARG A 187 -24.39 1.11 4.12
N LEU A 188 -25.47 0.90 4.89
CA LEU A 188 -25.62 1.55 6.21
C LEU A 188 -24.56 1.07 7.22
N LEU A 189 -24.26 -0.23 7.23
CA LEU A 189 -23.25 -0.79 8.12
C LEU A 189 -21.83 -0.35 7.74
N ASN A 190 -21.55 -0.19 6.44
CA ASN A 190 -20.26 0.34 5.97
C ASN A 190 -20.00 1.77 6.51
N THR A 191 -21.04 2.57 6.67
CA THR A 191 -20.92 3.95 7.18
C THR A 191 -20.74 3.97 8.70
N HIS A 192 -21.45 3.12 9.44
CA HIS A 192 -21.44 3.15 10.90
C HIS A 192 -20.32 2.28 11.52
N ILE A 193 -19.96 1.17 10.89
CA ILE A 193 -18.98 0.23 11.44
C ILE A 193 -17.96 -0.19 10.35
N PRO A 194 -17.18 0.74 9.80
CA PRO A 194 -16.22 0.44 8.73
C PRO A 194 -15.12 -0.54 9.18
N ALA A 195 -14.84 -0.59 10.49
CA ALA A 195 -13.84 -1.50 11.05
C ALA A 195 -14.13 -2.99 10.76
N LEU A 196 -15.41 -3.37 10.59
CA LEU A 196 -15.84 -4.72 10.28
C LEU A 196 -15.92 -5.02 8.77
N GLY A 197 -15.57 -4.08 7.92
CA GLY A 197 -15.48 -4.31 6.47
C GLY A 197 -14.59 -5.52 6.16
N CYS A 198 -15.06 -6.43 5.30
CA CYS A 198 -14.32 -7.64 4.95
C CYS A 198 -13.20 -7.39 3.96
N LEU A 199 -13.28 -6.32 3.19
CA LEU A 199 -12.25 -5.87 2.28
C LEU A 199 -11.49 -4.69 2.88
N GLN A 200 -10.20 -4.65 2.61
CA GLN A 200 -9.32 -3.54 2.93
C GLN A 200 -8.58 -3.08 1.67
N LEU A 201 -8.42 -1.78 1.54
CA LEU A 201 -7.70 -1.12 0.47
C LEU A 201 -6.67 -0.18 1.06
N ILE A 202 -5.47 -0.20 0.52
CA ILE A 202 -4.40 0.75 0.80
C ILE A 202 -3.93 1.33 -0.52
N VAL A 203 -3.84 2.65 -0.59
CA VAL A 203 -3.22 3.38 -1.69
C VAL A 203 -2.03 4.12 -1.12
N ALA A 204 -0.86 3.81 -1.63
CA ALA A 204 0.40 4.37 -1.17
C ALA A 204 1.22 4.91 -2.35
N ARG A 205 2.12 5.82 -2.06
CA ARG A 205 3.05 6.40 -3.01
C ARG A 205 4.48 6.18 -2.54
N LYS A 206 5.36 5.76 -3.43
CA LYS A 206 6.78 5.59 -3.12
C LYS A 206 7.39 6.96 -2.88
N ARG A 207 7.98 7.17 -1.70
CA ARG A 207 8.76 8.38 -1.44
C ARG A 207 10.23 8.10 -1.67
N THR A 208 10.82 8.85 -2.56
CA THR A 208 12.27 9.02 -2.59
C THR A 208 12.63 10.19 -1.69
N ILE A 209 13.40 9.91 -0.66
CA ILE A 209 14.02 10.97 0.12
C ILE A 209 15.16 11.50 -0.76
N PRO A 210 15.05 12.72 -1.33
CA PRO A 210 16.18 13.27 -2.05
C PRO A 210 17.36 13.33 -1.06
N LEU A 211 18.53 12.87 -1.47
CA LEU A 211 19.78 13.04 -0.74
C LEU A 211 20.22 14.53 -0.76
N THR A 212 19.31 15.42 -0.43
CA THR A 212 19.66 16.79 -0.11
C THR A 212 20.34 16.73 1.24
N LEU A 213 21.64 17.00 1.25
CA LEU A 213 22.36 17.35 2.47
C LEU A 213 21.43 18.27 3.27
N ASN A 214 21.05 17.86 4.46
CA ASN A 214 20.35 18.75 5.38
C ASN A 214 21.12 20.06 5.36
N PRO A 215 20.51 21.22 5.02
CA PRO A 215 21.21 22.47 5.09
C PRO A 215 21.72 22.52 6.52
N LEU A 216 23.04 22.49 6.68
CA LEU A 216 23.69 22.65 7.97
C LEU A 216 22.96 23.80 8.63
N ARG A 217 22.19 23.52 9.68
CA ARG A 217 21.60 24.55 10.50
C ARG A 217 22.76 25.41 10.93
N HIS A 218 22.99 26.49 10.22
CA HIS A 218 23.92 27.52 10.63
C HIS A 218 23.44 27.91 12.02
N ASN A 219 24.10 27.33 13.01
CA ASN A 219 23.99 27.79 14.36
C ASN A 219 24.39 29.24 14.27
N LYS A 220 23.42 30.16 14.21
CA LYS A 220 23.69 31.60 14.32
C LYS A 220 24.44 31.71 15.62
N SER A 221 25.78 31.71 15.54
CA SER A 221 26.63 32.05 16.65
C SER A 221 26.07 33.38 17.13
N LYS A 222 25.55 33.38 18.34
CA LYS A 222 25.14 34.60 19.01
C LYS A 222 26.37 35.49 18.96
N THR A 223 26.36 36.49 18.10
CA THR A 223 27.37 37.53 18.07
C THR A 223 27.47 38.06 19.51
N PRO A 224 28.62 37.96 20.16
CA PRO A 224 28.74 38.49 21.51
C PRO A 224 28.40 39.98 21.41
N ILE A 225 27.39 40.42 22.18
CA ILE A 225 27.05 41.81 22.32
C ILE A 225 28.31 42.48 22.86
N ARG A 226 28.98 43.27 22.03
CA ARG A 226 30.12 44.09 22.42
C ARG A 226 29.56 45.05 23.44
N GLN A 227 29.89 44.81 24.72
CA GLN A 227 29.64 45.82 25.79
C GLN A 227 30.46 47.05 25.41
N THR A 228 29.78 48.12 25.07
CA THR A 228 30.38 49.44 24.97
C THR A 228 30.84 49.84 26.37
N VAL A 229 32.12 49.81 26.55
CA VAL A 229 32.78 50.39 27.75
C VAL A 229 32.55 51.90 27.64
N GLY A 230 31.63 52.44 28.44
CA GLY A 230 31.43 53.88 28.57
C GLY A 230 32.69 54.52 29.16
N ALA A 231 33.41 55.29 28.37
CA ALA A 231 34.49 56.12 28.85
C ALA A 231 33.93 57.27 29.69
N THR A 232 33.92 57.12 30.98
CA THR A 232 33.68 58.25 31.92
C THR A 232 34.87 59.14 31.95
N ARG A 233 34.78 60.28 31.28
CA ARG A 233 35.75 61.35 31.32
C ARG A 233 35.61 62.07 32.65
N GLN A 234 36.50 61.84 33.59
CA GLN A 234 36.58 62.64 34.82
C GLN A 234 37.06 64.06 34.46
N TYR A 235 36.19 65.00 34.66
CA TYR A 235 36.48 66.45 34.56
C TYR A 235 37.20 66.89 35.84
N ARG A 236 38.49 67.20 35.73
CA ARG A 236 39.30 67.80 36.80
C ARG A 236 39.16 69.29 36.73
N LYS A 237 38.58 69.87 37.79
CA LYS A 237 38.42 71.29 37.98
C LYS A 237 39.79 71.91 38.28
N PRO A 238 40.22 73.00 37.59
CA PRO A 238 41.43 73.70 37.97
C PRO A 238 41.19 74.57 39.18
N ASP A 239 42.07 74.39 40.21
CA ASP A 239 42.15 75.31 41.35
C ASP A 239 42.87 76.57 40.88
N GLY A 240 42.23 77.73 41.12
CA GLY A 240 42.84 79.04 41.03
C GLY A 240 42.80 79.76 42.35
#